data_9ea0754862559f7fb6b01bddb0d49464
#
_entry.id   9ea0754862559f7fb6b01bddb0d49464
#
_cell.length_a   1.000
_cell.length_b   1.000
_cell.length_c   1.000
_cell.angle_alpha   90.00
_cell.angle_beta   90.00
_cell.angle_gamma   90.00
#
_symmetry.space_group_name_H-M   'P 1'
#
loop_
_entity.id
_entity.type
_entity.pdbx_description
1 polymer ?
#
loop_
_entity_poly.entity_id
_entity_poly.type
_entity_poly.pdbx_seq_one_letter_code
_entity_poly.pdbx_strand_id
1 'polypeptide(L)'
;LANGFTLGNAPMASPKSIAIAATQITQIMKDVASSQYGGQTANRADEHLAQYAKKDYEKFLEEARETIPDGMPVEFARRQVESAKKNEPAKLHFGSREPLPMDTPFHTDVDELEQEREILAKIRTRKAIYDAMQTMEYQINSNRVSNGQTPFVTVGFGLGTDWFSREVQRAILLNRIRGLGKEHHTAIFPKLVFTVKHGVNADPGDPNYDLKQLALESATKRMYPDVVFYENIV
;
A
#
# COMPACT_ATOMS: atom_id res chain seq x y z
N LEU A 1 -4.25 15.37 6.35
CA LEU A 1 -3.38 15.47 5.15
C LEU A 1 -4.07 16.20 4.00
N ALA A 2 -5.34 15.92 3.71
CA ALA A 2 -6.03 16.46 2.51
C ALA A 2 -5.99 17.99 2.37
N ASN A 3 -6.06 18.72 3.47
CA ASN A 3 -6.08 20.19 3.48
C ASN A 3 -4.70 20.83 3.76
N GLY A 4 -3.64 20.03 3.79
CA GLY A 4 -2.37 20.50 4.32
C GLY A 4 -2.39 20.63 5.85
N PHE A 5 -1.25 20.93 6.44
CA PHE A 5 -1.09 21.16 7.89
C PHE A 5 0.24 21.87 8.13
N THR A 6 0.45 22.37 9.35
CA THR A 6 1.74 22.96 9.73
C THR A 6 2.46 22.02 10.69
N LEU A 7 3.72 21.73 10.41
CA LEU A 7 4.60 20.94 11.27
C LEU A 7 5.77 21.83 11.71
N GLY A 8 5.83 22.16 12.98
CA GLY A 8 6.74 23.19 13.47
C GLY A 8 6.49 24.51 12.73
N ASN A 9 7.50 25.04 12.06
CA ASN A 9 7.42 26.26 11.25
C ASN A 9 7.21 25.99 9.75
N ALA A 10 7.02 24.73 9.33
CA ALA A 10 6.92 24.36 7.94
C ALA A 10 5.44 24.11 7.54
N PRO A 11 4.87 24.91 6.62
CA PRO A 11 3.58 24.60 6.02
C PRO A 11 3.73 23.42 5.07
N MET A 12 2.96 22.38 5.33
CA MET A 12 2.93 21.14 4.52
C MET A 12 1.71 21.16 3.60
N ALA A 13 1.95 21.14 2.30
CA ALA A 13 0.87 21.02 1.32
C ALA A 13 0.24 19.61 1.33
N SER A 14 -0.98 19.51 0.79
CA SER A 14 -1.63 18.22 0.54
C SER A 14 -0.73 17.32 -0.33
N PRO A 15 -0.52 16.05 0.06
CA PRO A 15 0.32 15.14 -0.71
C PRO A 15 -0.24 14.90 -2.12
N LYS A 16 0.68 14.85 -3.08
CA LYS A 16 0.35 14.56 -4.49
C LYS A 16 0.59 13.10 -4.88
N SER A 17 1.23 12.31 -4.02
CA SER A 17 1.55 10.90 -4.24
C SER A 17 1.49 10.11 -2.95
N ILE A 18 1.40 8.78 -3.05
CA ILE A 18 1.44 7.90 -1.87
C ILE A 18 2.78 7.98 -1.13
N ALA A 19 3.90 8.16 -1.84
CA ALA A 19 5.22 8.31 -1.23
C ALA A 19 5.28 9.55 -0.33
N ILE A 20 4.77 10.69 -0.80
CA ILE A 20 4.70 11.92 0.00
C ILE A 20 3.75 11.74 1.19
N ALA A 21 2.59 11.13 0.97
CA ALA A 21 1.60 10.88 2.03
C ALA A 21 2.18 9.99 3.14
N ALA A 22 2.84 8.90 2.80
CA ALA A 22 3.49 8.00 3.75
C ALA A 22 4.59 8.72 4.55
N THR A 23 5.40 9.53 3.89
CA THR A 23 6.44 10.33 4.56
C THR A 23 5.83 11.36 5.51
N GLN A 24 4.77 12.08 5.11
CA GLN A 24 4.10 13.06 5.96
C GLN A 24 3.44 12.41 7.17
N ILE A 25 2.77 11.26 7.01
CA ILE A 25 2.21 10.50 8.14
C ILE A 25 3.31 10.13 9.13
N THR A 26 4.46 9.64 8.64
CA THR A 26 5.59 9.29 9.50
C THR A 26 6.14 10.50 10.26
N GLN A 27 6.22 11.66 9.61
CA GLN A 27 6.65 12.91 10.26
C GLN A 27 5.67 13.35 11.35
N ILE A 28 4.36 13.32 11.08
CA ILE A 28 3.33 13.64 12.07
C ILE A 28 3.43 12.69 13.27
N MET A 29 3.52 11.39 13.03
CA MET A 29 3.65 10.39 14.09
C MET A 29 4.89 10.64 14.96
N LYS A 30 6.02 11.01 14.34
CA LYS A 30 7.26 11.32 15.04
C LYS A 30 7.11 12.58 15.90
N ASP A 31 6.50 13.64 15.36
CA ASP A 31 6.32 14.91 16.05
C ASP A 31 5.38 14.75 17.25
N VAL A 32 4.25 14.07 17.04
CA VAL A 32 3.30 13.76 18.12
C VAL A 32 3.94 12.86 19.19
N ALA A 33 4.70 11.84 18.78
CA ALA A 33 5.43 10.97 19.71
C ALA A 33 6.51 11.70 20.52
N SER A 34 7.03 12.81 20.00
CA SER A 34 7.99 13.66 20.72
C SER A 34 7.30 14.58 21.74
N SER A 35 6.03 14.87 21.56
CA SER A 35 5.26 15.84 22.35
C SER A 35 4.32 15.19 23.35
N GLN A 36 3.99 13.91 23.19
CA GLN A 36 3.01 13.19 24.01
C GLN A 36 3.61 11.96 24.66
N TYR A 37 3.08 11.64 25.86
CA TYR A 37 3.32 10.37 26.52
C TYR A 37 2.42 9.30 25.91
N GLY A 38 3.01 8.17 25.46
CA GLY A 38 2.28 7.02 24.95
C GLY A 38 2.41 6.77 23.46
N GLY A 39 1.71 5.73 23.00
CA GLY A 39 1.74 5.29 21.60
C GLY A 39 0.84 6.13 20.69
N GLN A 40 1.23 6.23 19.44
CA GLN A 40 0.45 6.89 18.38
C GLN A 40 -0.16 5.84 17.46
N THR A 41 -1.42 6.02 17.07
CA THR A 41 -2.10 5.07 16.19
C THR A 41 -2.64 5.76 14.94
N ALA A 42 -2.25 5.25 13.77
CA ALA A 42 -2.90 5.56 12.51
C ALA A 42 -3.90 4.44 12.18
N ASN A 43 -5.18 4.69 12.44
CA ASN A 43 -6.24 3.75 12.09
C ASN A 43 -6.63 3.88 10.62
N ARG A 44 -7.10 2.78 10.02
CA ARG A 44 -7.58 2.74 8.62
C ARG A 44 -6.54 3.31 7.65
N ALA A 45 -5.25 3.00 7.89
CA ALA A 45 -4.15 3.54 7.11
C ALA A 45 -4.24 3.14 5.63
N ASP A 46 -4.76 1.95 5.34
CA ASP A 46 -5.05 1.46 4.00
C ASP A 46 -5.97 2.40 3.22
N GLU A 47 -7.11 2.76 3.80
CA GLU A 47 -8.10 3.64 3.16
C GLU A 47 -7.60 5.09 3.06
N HIS A 48 -6.89 5.57 4.09
CA HIS A 48 -6.32 6.93 4.05
C HIS A 48 -5.21 7.08 3.01
N LEU A 49 -4.41 6.05 2.77
CA LEU A 49 -3.34 6.07 1.77
C LEU A 49 -3.85 5.76 0.36
N ALA A 50 -4.93 5.00 0.23
CA ALA A 50 -5.52 4.60 -1.06
C ALA A 50 -5.85 5.79 -1.96
N GLN A 51 -6.35 6.90 -1.39
CA GLN A 51 -6.66 8.12 -2.16
C GLN A 51 -5.42 8.72 -2.85
N TYR A 52 -4.23 8.56 -2.27
CA TYR A 52 -2.98 9.05 -2.86
C TYR A 52 -2.39 8.04 -3.84
N ALA A 53 -2.59 6.75 -3.61
CA ALA A 53 -2.29 5.70 -4.57
C ALA A 53 -3.14 5.85 -5.85
N LYS A 54 -4.40 6.28 -5.72
CA LYS A 54 -5.27 6.59 -6.86
C LYS A 54 -4.72 7.76 -7.70
N LYS A 55 -4.20 8.81 -7.06
CA LYS A 55 -3.54 9.93 -7.79
C LYS A 55 -2.32 9.45 -8.57
N ASP A 56 -1.51 8.56 -7.95
CA ASP A 56 -0.37 7.97 -8.65
C ASP A 56 -0.81 7.10 -9.83
N TYR A 57 -1.90 6.34 -9.68
CA TYR A 57 -2.48 5.55 -10.76
C TYR A 57 -2.94 6.44 -11.94
N GLU A 58 -3.65 7.52 -11.66
CA GLU A 58 -4.09 8.47 -12.69
C GLU A 58 -2.89 9.03 -13.47
N LYS A 59 -1.82 9.41 -12.76
CA LYS A 59 -0.57 9.86 -13.38
C LYS A 59 0.08 8.75 -14.22
N PHE A 60 0.19 7.55 -13.67
CA PHE A 60 0.79 6.42 -14.40
C PHE A 60 -0.04 5.96 -15.58
N LEU A 61 -1.35 6.19 -15.57
CA LEU A 61 -2.21 5.93 -16.72
C LEU A 61 -1.91 6.90 -17.86
N GLU A 62 -1.70 8.19 -17.58
CA GLU A 62 -1.25 9.16 -18.60
C GLU A 62 0.14 8.78 -19.14
N GLU A 63 1.08 8.46 -18.29
CA GLU A 63 2.41 7.97 -18.71
C GLU A 63 2.33 6.66 -19.51
N ALA A 64 1.36 5.80 -19.20
CA ALA A 64 1.12 4.57 -19.97
C ALA A 64 0.60 4.86 -21.37
N ARG A 65 -0.25 5.90 -21.56
CA ARG A 65 -0.71 6.37 -22.87
C ARG A 65 0.44 6.89 -23.73
N GLU A 66 1.42 7.57 -23.13
CA GLU A 66 2.65 7.95 -23.82
C GLU A 66 3.52 6.74 -24.21
N THR A 67 3.59 5.74 -23.33
CA THR A 67 4.38 4.52 -23.55
C THR A 67 3.74 3.61 -24.61
N ILE A 68 2.41 3.56 -24.63
CA ILE A 68 1.57 2.77 -25.53
C ILE A 68 0.66 3.78 -26.30
N PRO A 69 1.16 4.45 -27.34
CA PRO A 69 0.36 5.43 -28.09
C PRO A 69 -0.73 4.76 -28.92
N ASP A 70 -1.73 5.56 -29.31
CA ASP A 70 -2.77 5.10 -30.21
C ASP A 70 -2.19 4.60 -31.54
N GLY A 71 -2.75 3.50 -32.04
CA GLY A 71 -2.26 2.84 -33.24
C GLY A 71 -1.05 1.94 -33.09
N MET A 72 -0.52 1.78 -31.86
CA MET A 72 0.48 0.77 -31.59
C MET A 72 -0.12 -0.64 -31.79
N PRO A 73 0.58 -1.58 -32.48
CA PRO A 73 0.10 -2.96 -32.51
C PRO A 73 0.01 -3.55 -31.10
N VAL A 74 -1.09 -4.21 -30.79
CA VAL A 74 -1.38 -4.78 -29.44
C VAL A 74 -0.28 -5.71 -28.94
N GLU A 75 0.36 -6.47 -29.82
CA GLU A 75 1.50 -7.33 -29.49
C GLU A 75 2.69 -6.56 -28.91
N PHE A 76 2.96 -5.34 -29.41
CA PHE A 76 4.02 -4.50 -28.87
C PHE A 76 3.62 -3.92 -27.49
N ALA A 77 2.36 -3.52 -27.33
CA ALA A 77 1.83 -3.09 -26.03
C ALA A 77 1.98 -4.21 -24.99
N ARG A 78 1.58 -5.43 -25.31
CA ARG A 78 1.77 -6.60 -24.43
C ARG A 78 3.23 -6.85 -24.06
N ARG A 79 4.17 -6.66 -24.98
CA ARG A 79 5.61 -6.76 -24.67
C ARG A 79 6.07 -5.71 -23.66
N GLN A 80 5.54 -4.48 -23.72
CA GLN A 80 5.85 -3.45 -22.73
C GLN A 80 5.35 -3.85 -21.35
N VAL A 81 4.13 -4.35 -21.26
CA VAL A 81 3.55 -4.85 -20.01
C VAL A 81 4.33 -6.04 -19.44
N GLU A 82 4.68 -7.03 -20.29
CA GLU A 82 5.49 -8.18 -19.86
C GLU A 82 6.90 -7.77 -19.39
N SER A 83 7.50 -6.77 -20.03
CA SER A 83 8.77 -6.20 -19.56
C SER A 83 8.63 -5.53 -18.20
N ALA A 84 7.54 -4.80 -17.99
CA ALA A 84 7.24 -4.17 -16.69
C ALA A 84 7.02 -5.21 -15.60
N LYS A 85 6.25 -6.28 -15.86
CA LYS A 85 6.04 -7.40 -14.92
C LYS A 85 7.36 -8.07 -14.52
N LYS A 86 8.28 -8.30 -15.45
CA LYS A 86 9.60 -8.90 -15.15
C LYS A 86 10.45 -8.01 -14.23
N ASN A 87 10.25 -6.71 -14.29
CA ASN A 87 10.95 -5.74 -13.45
C ASN A 87 10.26 -5.50 -12.11
N GLU A 88 9.04 -6.05 -11.91
CA GLU A 88 8.43 -6.05 -10.58
C GLU A 88 9.24 -6.94 -9.63
N PRO A 89 9.48 -6.50 -8.39
CA PRO A 89 10.08 -7.36 -7.40
C PRO A 89 9.24 -8.63 -7.26
N ALA A 90 9.87 -9.83 -7.37
CA ALA A 90 9.18 -11.13 -7.28
C ALA A 90 8.27 -11.27 -6.04
N LYS A 91 8.50 -10.44 -5.02
CA LYS A 91 7.74 -10.33 -3.78
C LYS A 91 6.32 -9.79 -3.95
N LEU A 92 6.07 -9.04 -5.04
CA LEU A 92 4.76 -8.46 -5.32
C LEU A 92 3.79 -9.48 -5.95
N HIS A 93 4.30 -10.61 -6.41
CA HIS A 93 3.51 -11.67 -7.04
C HIS A 93 2.89 -12.66 -6.05
N PHE A 94 3.17 -12.52 -4.75
CA PHE A 94 2.65 -13.45 -3.76
C PHE A 94 1.13 -13.26 -3.57
N GLY A 95 0.37 -14.28 -3.95
CA GLY A 95 -1.08 -14.33 -3.76
C GLY A 95 -1.93 -13.60 -4.80
N SER A 96 -1.35 -13.10 -5.89
CA SER A 96 -2.14 -12.52 -6.98
C SER A 96 -2.85 -13.60 -7.81
N ARG A 97 -3.84 -14.28 -7.22
CA ARG A 97 -4.93 -14.89 -7.96
C ARG A 97 -5.98 -13.81 -8.22
N GLU A 98 -5.68 -12.84 -9.05
CA GLU A 98 -6.72 -12.02 -9.63
C GLU A 98 -6.77 -12.28 -11.13
N PRO A 99 -7.84 -12.91 -11.61
CA PRO A 99 -8.43 -12.44 -12.85
C PRO A 99 -9.00 -11.06 -12.51
N LEU A 100 -8.54 -10.02 -13.19
CA LEU A 100 -9.32 -8.79 -13.29
C LEU A 100 -10.74 -9.20 -13.66
N PRO A 101 -11.80 -8.67 -12.99
CA PRO A 101 -13.15 -8.86 -13.48
C PRO A 101 -13.24 -8.15 -14.82
N MET A 102 -13.16 -8.92 -15.87
CA MET A 102 -13.34 -8.50 -17.24
C MET A 102 -14.66 -9.06 -17.75
N ASP A 103 -15.74 -8.49 -17.25
CA ASP A 103 -17.05 -8.61 -17.88
C ASP A 103 -17.23 -7.42 -18.85
N THR A 104 -16.60 -7.48 -20.02
CA THR A 104 -16.99 -6.63 -21.14
C THR A 104 -17.05 -7.45 -22.43
N PRO A 105 -18.21 -7.52 -23.07
CA PRO A 105 -18.36 -8.12 -24.39
C PRO A 105 -17.93 -7.14 -25.48
N PHE A 106 -17.30 -7.66 -26.53
CA PHE A 106 -16.81 -6.96 -27.73
C PHE A 106 -15.57 -6.09 -27.57
N HIS A 107 -14.41 -6.67 -27.84
CA HIS A 107 -13.12 -5.99 -27.90
C HIS A 107 -12.87 -5.44 -29.30
N THR A 108 -12.67 -4.13 -29.38
CA THR A 108 -12.01 -3.47 -30.50
C THR A 108 -10.50 -3.39 -30.20
N ASP A 109 -9.63 -3.25 -31.21
CA ASP A 109 -8.18 -3.07 -31.00
C ASP A 109 -7.88 -1.87 -30.07
N VAL A 110 -8.75 -0.87 -30.06
CA VAL A 110 -8.66 0.31 -29.17
C VAL A 110 -8.90 -0.08 -27.71
N ASP A 111 -9.89 -0.97 -27.49
CA ASP A 111 -10.19 -1.45 -26.13
C ASP A 111 -9.04 -2.30 -25.57
N GLU A 112 -8.39 -3.10 -26.42
CA GLU A 112 -7.22 -3.90 -26.02
C GLU A 112 -6.01 -3.03 -25.65
N LEU A 113 -5.76 -1.95 -26.38
CA LEU A 113 -4.68 -1.02 -26.02
C LEU A 113 -4.95 -0.31 -24.69
N GLU A 114 -6.19 0.11 -24.43
CA GLU A 114 -6.53 0.76 -23.16
C GLU A 114 -6.39 -0.23 -21.98
N GLN A 115 -6.73 -1.50 -22.17
CA GLN A 115 -6.50 -2.54 -21.17
C GLN A 115 -5.00 -2.71 -20.85
N GLU A 116 -4.14 -2.76 -21.86
CA GLU A 116 -2.68 -2.88 -21.64
C GLU A 116 -2.12 -1.63 -20.94
N ARG A 117 -2.64 -0.43 -21.21
CA ARG A 117 -2.32 0.82 -20.51
C ARG A 117 -2.71 0.75 -19.03
N GLU A 118 -3.93 0.30 -18.74
CA GLU A 118 -4.41 0.12 -17.38
C GLU A 118 -3.56 -0.90 -16.60
N ILE A 119 -3.21 -2.02 -17.23
CA ILE A 119 -2.34 -3.04 -16.63
C ILE A 119 -0.98 -2.43 -16.31
N LEU A 120 -0.38 -1.70 -17.24
CA LEU A 120 0.91 -1.03 -17.04
C LEU A 120 0.85 -0.01 -15.90
N ALA A 121 -0.22 0.80 -15.86
CA ALA A 121 -0.45 1.76 -14.78
C ALA A 121 -0.61 1.07 -13.41
N LYS A 122 -1.35 -0.04 -13.34
CA LYS A 122 -1.51 -0.83 -12.13
C LYS A 122 -0.19 -1.42 -11.63
N ILE A 123 0.67 -1.93 -12.53
CA ILE A 123 2.00 -2.43 -12.21
C ILE A 123 2.85 -1.33 -11.57
N ARG A 124 2.90 -0.15 -12.20
CA ARG A 124 3.66 1.00 -11.70
C ARG A 124 3.12 1.49 -10.34
N THR A 125 1.79 1.54 -10.20
CA THR A 125 1.13 1.95 -8.94
C THR A 125 1.42 0.97 -7.81
N ARG A 126 1.34 -0.33 -8.06
CA ARG A 126 1.67 -1.38 -7.08
C ARG A 126 3.10 -1.23 -6.58
N LYS A 127 4.04 -0.99 -7.50
CA LYS A 127 5.43 -0.73 -7.13
C LYS A 127 5.57 0.53 -6.27
N ALA A 128 4.91 1.63 -6.64
CA ALA A 128 4.95 2.87 -5.88
C ALA A 128 4.36 2.71 -4.47
N ILE A 129 3.26 1.97 -4.32
CA ILE A 129 2.66 1.63 -3.03
C ILE A 129 3.65 0.81 -2.19
N TYR A 130 4.25 -0.22 -2.77
CA TYR A 130 5.21 -1.07 -2.07
C TYR A 130 6.42 -0.28 -1.57
N ASP A 131 7.02 0.55 -2.43
CA ASP A 131 8.18 1.37 -2.11
C ASP A 131 7.84 2.42 -1.02
N ALA A 132 6.62 2.99 -1.06
CA ALA A 132 6.14 3.92 -0.05
C ALA A 132 5.98 3.26 1.33
N MET A 133 5.39 2.07 1.39
CA MET A 133 5.24 1.31 2.64
C MET A 133 6.59 0.86 3.19
N GLN A 134 7.51 0.45 2.32
CA GLN A 134 8.87 0.13 2.72
C GLN A 134 9.58 1.35 3.33
N THR A 135 9.47 2.50 2.68
CA THR A 135 10.08 3.76 3.16
C THR A 135 9.49 4.15 4.53
N MET A 136 8.17 4.03 4.69
CA MET A 136 7.50 4.31 5.96
C MET A 136 8.04 3.42 7.09
N GLU A 137 8.15 2.11 6.85
CA GLU A 137 8.67 1.16 7.85
C GLU A 137 10.13 1.46 8.21
N TYR A 138 10.98 1.77 7.23
CA TYR A 138 12.36 2.19 7.48
C TYR A 138 12.46 3.48 8.27
N GLN A 139 11.68 4.50 7.91
CA GLN A 139 11.69 5.81 8.60
C GLN A 139 11.25 5.69 10.05
N ILE A 140 10.25 4.88 10.34
CA ILE A 140 9.79 4.65 11.72
C ILE A 140 10.88 3.97 12.56
N ASN A 141 11.61 3.01 12.00
CA ASN A 141 12.64 2.27 12.74
C ASN A 141 13.99 2.99 12.81
N SER A 142 14.31 3.85 11.86
CA SER A 142 15.57 4.62 11.83
C SER A 142 15.48 5.97 12.54
N ASN A 143 14.28 6.55 12.64
CA ASN A 143 14.08 7.83 13.29
C ASN A 143 13.98 7.66 14.82
N ARG A 144 14.54 8.64 15.53
CA ARG A 144 14.41 8.74 16.99
C ARG A 144 13.62 9.98 17.36
N VAL A 145 12.84 9.91 18.41
CA VAL A 145 12.19 11.06 19.03
C VAL A 145 13.23 11.87 19.83
N SER A 146 12.88 13.07 20.28
CA SER A 146 13.80 14.00 20.94
C SER A 146 14.50 13.43 22.19
N ASN A 147 13.89 12.44 22.86
CA ASN A 147 14.48 11.73 23.99
C ASN A 147 15.34 10.51 23.59
N GLY A 148 15.62 10.31 22.31
CA GLY A 148 16.47 9.23 21.80
C GLY A 148 15.79 7.87 21.63
N GLN A 149 14.49 7.75 21.93
CA GLN A 149 13.73 6.51 21.77
C GLN A 149 13.16 6.37 20.35
N THR A 150 12.88 5.13 19.95
CA THR A 150 12.09 4.86 18.75
C THR A 150 10.62 5.19 19.04
N PRO A 151 9.92 5.89 18.14
CA PRO A 151 8.51 6.25 18.37
C PRO A 151 7.63 5.01 18.49
N PHE A 152 6.79 4.97 19.52
CA PHE A 152 5.78 3.93 19.71
C PHE A 152 4.60 4.18 18.76
N VAL A 153 4.60 3.51 17.63
CA VAL A 153 3.63 3.73 16.56
C VAL A 153 2.87 2.44 16.29
N THR A 154 1.55 2.58 16.13
CA THR A 154 0.65 1.52 15.68
C THR A 154 0.01 1.91 14.36
N VAL A 155 -0.10 0.96 13.42
CA VAL A 155 -0.80 1.11 12.15
C VAL A 155 -1.92 0.08 12.09
N GLY A 156 -3.16 0.57 12.09
CA GLY A 156 -4.38 -0.22 11.93
C GLY A 156 -4.85 -0.21 10.48
N PHE A 157 -5.22 -1.38 9.95
CA PHE A 157 -5.68 -1.57 8.58
C PHE A 157 -6.52 -2.85 8.44
N GLY A 158 -7.07 -3.12 7.25
CA GLY A 158 -7.75 -4.39 6.96
C GLY A 158 -9.17 -4.25 6.41
N LEU A 159 -9.78 -3.06 6.46
CA LEU A 159 -11.19 -2.87 6.13
C LEU A 159 -11.44 -2.34 4.70
N GLY A 160 -10.49 -1.67 4.08
CA GLY A 160 -10.65 -1.16 2.73
C GLY A 160 -10.73 -2.30 1.70
N THR A 161 -11.79 -2.31 0.87
CA THR A 161 -12.05 -3.38 -0.11
C THR A 161 -11.80 -2.97 -1.55
N ASP A 162 -11.59 -1.69 -1.82
CA ASP A 162 -11.18 -1.22 -3.14
C ASP A 162 -9.76 -1.66 -3.49
N TRP A 163 -9.44 -1.68 -4.78
CA TRP A 163 -8.15 -2.16 -5.27
C TRP A 163 -6.95 -1.44 -4.62
N PHE A 164 -7.03 -0.12 -4.45
CA PHE A 164 -5.92 0.67 -3.90
C PHE A 164 -5.70 0.37 -2.42
N SER A 165 -6.79 0.31 -1.64
CA SER A 165 -6.73 -0.08 -0.23
C SER A 165 -6.17 -1.48 -0.05
N ARG A 166 -6.60 -2.44 -0.88
CA ARG A 166 -6.09 -3.82 -0.87
C ARG A 166 -4.61 -3.89 -1.18
N GLU A 167 -4.12 -3.12 -2.17
CA GLU A 167 -2.68 -3.09 -2.50
C GLU A 167 -1.86 -2.42 -1.38
N VAL A 168 -2.39 -1.42 -0.68
CA VAL A 168 -1.73 -0.85 0.51
C VAL A 168 -1.62 -1.89 1.62
N GLN A 169 -2.71 -2.62 1.93
CA GLN A 169 -2.70 -3.72 2.92
C GLN A 169 -1.66 -4.78 2.54
N ARG A 170 -1.67 -5.22 1.29
CA ARG A 170 -0.71 -6.19 0.75
C ARG A 170 0.73 -5.71 0.91
N ALA A 171 1.01 -4.46 0.55
CA ALA A 171 2.34 -3.88 0.66
C ALA A 171 2.84 -3.79 2.10
N ILE A 172 1.99 -3.40 3.06
CA ILE A 172 2.32 -3.39 4.49
C ILE A 172 2.74 -4.80 4.95
N LEU A 173 1.94 -5.81 4.61
CA LEU A 173 2.19 -7.19 5.02
C LEU A 173 3.45 -7.79 4.37
N LEU A 174 3.64 -7.57 3.06
CA LEU A 174 4.80 -8.07 2.34
C LEU A 174 6.10 -7.42 2.83
N ASN A 175 6.10 -6.12 3.12
CA ASN A 175 7.26 -5.45 3.70
C ASN A 175 7.58 -6.03 5.08
N ARG A 176 6.58 -6.26 5.94
CA ARG A 176 6.78 -6.90 7.24
C ARG A 176 7.35 -8.31 7.10
N ILE A 177 6.82 -9.15 6.20
CA ILE A 177 7.33 -10.50 5.94
C ILE A 177 8.79 -10.44 5.48
N ARG A 178 9.12 -9.50 4.60
CA ARG A 178 10.49 -9.31 4.12
C ARG A 178 11.45 -8.95 5.24
N GLY A 179 11.04 -8.07 6.15
CA GLY A 179 11.90 -7.50 7.18
C GLY A 179 12.86 -6.43 6.66
N LEU A 180 13.58 -5.82 7.59
CA LEU A 180 14.48 -4.69 7.36
C LEU A 180 15.89 -5.15 6.95
N GLY A 181 16.47 -4.44 6.00
CA GLY A 181 17.85 -4.62 5.58
C GLY A 181 18.13 -5.91 4.81
N LYS A 182 19.40 -6.20 4.60
CA LYS A 182 19.86 -7.40 3.90
C LYS A 182 19.68 -8.67 4.73
N GLU A 183 19.72 -8.54 6.04
CA GLU A 183 19.61 -9.64 7.01
C GLU A 183 18.16 -9.92 7.41
N HIS A 184 17.20 -9.20 6.82
CA HIS A 184 15.77 -9.40 7.05
C HIS A 184 15.35 -9.32 8.52
N HIS A 185 15.90 -8.36 9.28
CA HIS A 185 15.52 -8.16 10.67
C HIS A 185 14.03 -7.85 10.81
N THR A 186 13.42 -8.39 11.87
CA THR A 186 12.03 -8.06 12.18
C THR A 186 11.93 -6.61 12.66
N ALA A 187 11.09 -5.81 12.00
CA ALA A 187 10.81 -4.45 12.45
C ALA A 187 10.06 -4.46 13.78
N ILE A 188 10.53 -3.68 14.76
CA ILE A 188 9.84 -3.55 16.06
C ILE A 188 8.61 -2.65 15.90
N PHE A 189 8.74 -1.56 15.15
CA PHE A 189 7.68 -0.61 14.85
C PHE A 189 7.51 -0.43 13.33
N PRO A 190 6.31 0.00 12.90
CA PRO A 190 5.07 0.14 13.67
C PRO A 190 4.56 -1.20 14.18
N LYS A 191 3.87 -1.22 15.33
CA LYS A 191 2.96 -2.31 15.62
C LYS A 191 1.90 -2.34 14.54
N LEU A 192 1.63 -3.50 13.99
CA LEU A 192 0.60 -3.69 12.98
C LEU A 192 -0.63 -4.30 13.63
N VAL A 193 -1.80 -3.75 13.34
CA VAL A 193 -3.10 -4.26 13.80
C VAL A 193 -3.98 -4.50 12.58
N PHE A 194 -4.34 -5.76 12.35
CA PHE A 194 -5.23 -6.16 11.28
C PHE A 194 -6.65 -6.35 11.83
N THR A 195 -7.58 -5.55 11.33
CA THR A 195 -8.99 -5.63 11.75
C THR A 195 -9.73 -6.66 10.92
N VAL A 196 -10.33 -7.64 11.59
CA VAL A 196 -11.19 -8.66 11.00
C VAL A 196 -12.65 -8.26 11.17
N LYS A 197 -13.42 -8.37 10.08
CA LYS A 197 -14.84 -8.04 10.05
C LYS A 197 -15.59 -9.01 9.13
N HIS A 198 -16.76 -9.47 9.58
CA HIS A 198 -17.65 -10.28 8.75
C HIS A 198 -18.10 -9.53 7.50
N GLY A 199 -18.14 -10.20 6.35
CA GLY A 199 -18.46 -9.62 5.05
C GLY A 199 -17.32 -8.80 4.42
N VAL A 200 -16.16 -8.71 5.08
CA VAL A 200 -14.98 -8.00 4.56
C VAL A 200 -13.80 -8.94 4.38
N ASN A 201 -13.42 -9.66 5.43
CA ASN A 201 -12.23 -10.53 5.41
C ASN A 201 -12.30 -11.71 6.40
N ALA A 202 -13.43 -11.88 7.15
CA ALA A 202 -13.52 -12.93 8.17
C ALA A 202 -13.69 -14.31 7.54
N ASP A 203 -14.54 -14.45 6.52
CA ASP A 203 -15.00 -15.71 5.99
C ASP A 203 -14.46 -16.01 4.58
N PRO A 204 -14.32 -17.31 4.22
CA PRO A 204 -14.02 -17.69 2.85
C PRO A 204 -15.06 -17.11 1.87
N GLY A 205 -14.60 -16.38 0.86
CA GLY A 205 -15.49 -15.67 -0.08
C GLY A 205 -15.62 -14.18 0.17
N ASP A 206 -15.22 -13.70 1.33
CA ASP A 206 -15.12 -12.25 1.59
C ASP A 206 -14.06 -11.60 0.68
N PRO A 207 -14.26 -10.33 0.27
CA PRO A 207 -13.39 -9.66 -0.69
C PRO A 207 -11.92 -9.57 -0.27
N ASN A 208 -11.62 -9.52 1.02
CA ASN A 208 -10.27 -9.43 1.57
C ASN A 208 -9.82 -10.69 2.33
N TYR A 209 -10.45 -11.84 2.09
CA TYR A 209 -10.08 -13.08 2.77
C TYR A 209 -8.63 -13.50 2.50
N ASP A 210 -8.15 -13.31 1.27
CA ASP A 210 -6.76 -13.55 0.89
C ASP A 210 -5.77 -12.69 1.69
N LEU A 211 -6.14 -11.44 1.97
CA LEU A 211 -5.33 -10.53 2.79
C LEU A 211 -5.31 -10.95 4.26
N LYS A 212 -6.41 -11.52 4.79
CA LYS A 212 -6.39 -12.16 6.12
C LYS A 212 -5.40 -13.32 6.14
N GLN A 213 -5.39 -14.19 5.13
CA GLN A 213 -4.42 -15.29 5.06
C GLN A 213 -2.97 -14.76 5.05
N LEU A 214 -2.71 -13.71 4.27
CA LEU A 214 -1.40 -13.06 4.25
C LEU A 214 -1.05 -12.41 5.60
N ALA A 215 -2.03 -11.83 6.30
CA ALA A 215 -1.84 -11.27 7.64
C ALA A 215 -1.45 -12.35 8.67
N LEU A 216 -2.10 -13.50 8.63
CA LEU A 216 -1.77 -14.65 9.46
C LEU A 216 -0.37 -15.20 9.14
N GLU A 217 -0.01 -15.28 7.85
CA GLU A 217 1.35 -15.65 7.44
C GLU A 217 2.39 -14.67 8.00
N SER A 218 2.12 -13.36 7.89
CA SER A 218 3.00 -12.33 8.46
C SER A 218 3.15 -12.47 9.97
N ALA A 219 2.04 -12.69 10.68
CA ALA A 219 2.04 -12.87 12.13
C ALA A 219 2.89 -14.08 12.57
N THR A 220 2.78 -15.21 11.86
CA THR A 220 3.57 -16.41 12.18
C THR A 220 5.07 -16.22 11.93
N LYS A 221 5.45 -15.42 10.94
CA LYS A 221 6.86 -15.18 10.57
C LYS A 221 7.51 -14.03 11.35
N ARG A 222 6.72 -13.01 11.72
CA ARG A 222 7.21 -11.71 12.22
C ARG A 222 6.50 -11.21 13.46
N MET A 223 5.67 -12.01 14.11
CA MET A 223 4.87 -11.67 15.31
C MET A 223 3.79 -10.59 15.08
N TYR A 224 3.72 -9.99 13.93
CA TYR A 224 2.72 -8.97 13.55
C TYR A 224 2.11 -9.30 12.19
N PRO A 225 0.85 -8.88 11.96
CA PRO A 225 -0.02 -8.03 12.79
C PRO A 225 -0.70 -8.74 13.96
N ASP A 226 -1.04 -7.96 15.02
CA ASP A 226 -2.06 -8.36 15.97
C ASP A 226 -3.41 -8.38 15.25
N VAL A 227 -4.29 -9.30 15.62
CA VAL A 227 -5.63 -9.43 15.01
C VAL A 227 -6.67 -8.93 15.99
N VAL A 228 -7.54 -8.02 15.53
CA VAL A 228 -8.64 -7.46 16.31
C VAL A 228 -9.94 -7.65 15.56
N PHE A 229 -10.97 -8.11 16.25
CA PHE A 229 -12.32 -8.26 15.68
C PHE A 229 -13.07 -6.95 15.80
N TYR A 230 -13.60 -6.47 14.67
CA TYR A 230 -14.33 -5.20 14.58
C TYR A 230 -15.50 -5.14 15.55
N GLU A 231 -16.24 -6.23 15.67
CA GLU A 231 -17.41 -6.37 16.53
C GLU A 231 -17.09 -6.21 18.03
N ASN A 232 -15.82 -6.31 18.42
CA ASN A 232 -15.37 -6.14 19.80
C ASN A 232 -14.86 -4.72 20.10
N ILE A 233 -14.82 -3.85 19.08
CA ILE A 233 -14.28 -2.47 19.22
C ILE A 233 -15.42 -1.43 19.23
N VAL A 234 -16.59 -1.78 18.71
CA VAL A 234 -17.74 -0.89 18.50
C VAL A 234 -18.74 -1.01 19.65
#